data_ab4487038400dc3754bc7b9369cad699
#
_entry.id   ab4487038400dc3754bc7b9369cad699
#
_cell.length_a   1.000
_cell.length_b   1.000
_cell.length_c   1.000
_cell.angle_alpha   90.00
_cell.angle_beta   90.00
_cell.angle_gamma   90.00
#
_symmetry.space_group_name_H-M   'P 1'
#
loop_
_entity.id
_entity.type
_entity.pdbx_description
1 polymer ?
#
loop_
_entity_poly.entity_id
_entity_poly.type
_entity_poly.pdbx_seq_one_letter_code
_entity_poly.pdbx_strand_id
1 'polypeptide(L)'
;MLLYGYREVRRGEKGKLSRVMQGYFVFALFSGAALCAFYRGDAVAYSVAYVLGMLGFILCLVDAAGIAVLDHVKESEKAALYAKMAYLDMMTGLGNRAAFQARTQEDRGYPGPLGYIMLDANNLKTVNDTLGHQRGDELIAAVARCIQKAVGEQGACYRIGGDEFVICLKGGSRQQVLDCMKALQAELRAADAVSELSISAAMGYAWAQGPDKDLEQLLRQADDNMYQTKKEMKEQESDLL
;
A
#
# COMPACT_ATOMS: atom_id res chain seq x y z
N MET A 1 20.88 7.74 9.96
CA MET A 1 19.76 8.06 9.05
C MET A 1 19.01 9.34 9.40
N LEU A 2 18.57 9.56 10.63
CA LEU A 2 17.84 10.79 11.06
C LEU A 2 18.62 12.11 10.84
N LEU A 3 19.93 12.13 11.02
CA LEU A 3 20.78 13.31 10.79
C LEU A 3 20.96 13.66 9.29
N TYR A 4 20.86 12.69 8.40
CA TYR A 4 20.96 12.91 6.96
C TYR A 4 19.67 13.56 6.43
N GLY A 5 18.51 13.05 6.84
CA GLY A 5 17.21 13.64 6.49
C GLY A 5 17.03 15.08 6.99
N TYR A 6 17.46 15.37 8.22
CA TYR A 6 17.40 16.74 8.76
C TYR A 6 18.30 17.73 7.99
N ARG A 7 19.47 17.29 7.52
CA ARG A 7 20.36 18.11 6.68
C ARG A 7 19.79 18.37 5.28
N GLU A 8 19.07 17.41 4.70
CA GLU A 8 18.44 17.57 3.37
C GLU A 8 17.23 18.51 3.42
N VAL A 9 16.36 18.38 4.42
CA VAL A 9 15.23 19.30 4.65
C VAL A 9 15.75 20.72 4.85
N ARG A 10 16.78 20.91 5.66
CA ARG A 10 17.39 22.23 5.90
C ARG A 10 18.11 22.80 4.68
N ARG A 11 18.60 21.97 3.75
CA ARG A 11 19.16 22.40 2.46
C ARG A 11 18.07 22.85 1.48
N GLY A 12 16.93 22.15 1.43
CA GLY A 12 15.79 22.53 0.60
C GLY A 12 15.18 23.86 1.02
N GLU A 13 14.95 24.06 2.34
CA GLU A 13 14.44 25.32 2.86
C GLU A 13 15.41 26.49 2.65
N LYS A 14 16.72 26.27 2.86
CA LYS A 14 17.74 27.28 2.59
C LYS A 14 17.80 27.66 1.11
N GLY A 15 17.58 26.68 0.21
CA GLY A 15 17.55 26.93 -1.24
C GLY A 15 16.36 27.81 -1.63
N LYS A 16 15.17 27.55 -1.11
CA LYS A 16 13.96 28.36 -1.33
C LYS A 16 14.10 29.78 -0.79
N LEU A 17 14.53 29.90 0.45
CA LEU A 17 14.75 31.20 1.09
C LEU A 17 15.83 32.00 0.36
N SER A 18 16.89 31.35 -0.10
CA SER A 18 17.97 31.98 -0.87
C SER A 18 17.45 32.58 -2.20
N ARG A 19 16.58 31.90 -2.93
CA ARG A 19 16.03 32.40 -4.21
C ARG A 19 15.06 33.56 -4.02
N VAL A 20 14.20 33.46 -3.01
CA VAL A 20 13.31 34.60 -2.65
C VAL A 20 14.14 35.81 -2.25
N MET A 21 15.19 35.62 -1.44
CA MET A 21 16.12 36.71 -1.08
C MET A 21 16.86 37.28 -2.29
N GLN A 22 17.26 36.44 -3.25
CA GLN A 22 17.85 36.90 -4.51
C GLN A 22 16.86 37.77 -5.29
N GLY A 23 15.58 37.39 -5.37
CA GLY A 23 14.53 38.19 -5.98
C GLY A 23 14.37 39.55 -5.31
N TYR A 24 14.34 39.62 -3.99
CA TYR A 24 14.31 40.89 -3.27
C TYR A 24 15.55 41.75 -3.50
N PHE A 25 16.73 41.13 -3.56
CA PHE A 25 17.98 41.85 -3.85
C PHE A 25 17.97 42.45 -5.26
N VAL A 26 17.55 41.70 -6.27
CA VAL A 26 17.39 42.21 -7.66
C VAL A 26 16.40 43.35 -7.68
N PHE A 27 15.23 43.21 -7.08
CA PHE A 27 14.22 44.28 -7.01
C PHE A 27 14.76 45.53 -6.29
N ALA A 28 15.46 45.42 -5.20
CA ALA A 28 16.05 46.51 -4.46
C ALA A 28 17.12 47.27 -5.29
N LEU A 29 17.96 46.51 -6.02
CA LEU A 29 18.98 47.09 -6.91
C LEU A 29 18.36 47.97 -8.02
N PHE A 30 17.35 47.41 -8.72
CA PHE A 30 16.66 48.12 -9.78
C PHE A 30 15.80 49.27 -9.26
N SER A 31 15.20 49.14 -8.08
CA SER A 31 14.46 50.23 -7.44
C SER A 31 15.39 51.40 -7.06
N GLY A 32 16.61 51.10 -6.59
CA GLY A 32 17.65 52.13 -6.35
C GLY A 32 18.08 52.83 -7.61
N ALA A 33 18.27 52.10 -8.72
CA ALA A 33 18.59 52.69 -10.04
C ALA A 33 17.44 53.56 -10.54
N ALA A 34 16.19 53.10 -10.36
CA ALA A 34 15.00 53.89 -10.70
C ALA A 34 14.93 55.20 -9.92
N LEU A 35 15.20 55.16 -8.63
CA LEU A 35 15.23 56.37 -7.79
C LEU A 35 16.29 57.38 -8.26
N CYS A 36 17.48 56.92 -8.59
CA CYS A 36 18.53 57.77 -9.17
C CYS A 36 18.12 58.41 -10.51
N ALA A 37 17.48 57.68 -11.40
CA ALA A 37 16.95 58.18 -12.66
C ALA A 37 15.86 59.23 -12.44
N PHE A 38 14.97 59.01 -11.48
CA PHE A 38 13.93 59.95 -11.06
C PHE A 38 14.52 61.33 -10.65
N TYR A 39 15.52 61.31 -9.78
CA TYR A 39 16.17 62.56 -9.35
C TYR A 39 16.94 63.31 -10.46
N ARG A 40 17.35 62.60 -11.53
CA ARG A 40 17.95 63.22 -12.72
C ARG A 40 16.92 63.75 -13.71
N GLY A 41 15.63 63.52 -13.47
CA GLY A 41 14.55 63.92 -14.37
C GLY A 41 14.40 63.03 -15.59
N ASP A 42 15.01 61.83 -15.59
CA ASP A 42 14.93 60.88 -16.71
C ASP A 42 13.77 59.90 -16.48
N ALA A 43 12.59 60.25 -16.94
CA ALA A 43 11.38 59.46 -16.79
C ALA A 43 11.43 58.09 -17.51
N VAL A 44 12.17 58.00 -18.62
CA VAL A 44 12.30 56.75 -19.40
C VAL A 44 13.20 55.79 -18.66
N ALA A 45 14.37 56.23 -18.21
CA ALA A 45 15.29 55.39 -17.45
C ALA A 45 14.67 54.90 -16.11
N TYR A 46 13.91 55.75 -15.43
CA TYR A 46 13.12 55.39 -14.24
C TYR A 46 12.15 54.23 -14.54
N SER A 47 11.31 54.43 -15.59
CA SER A 47 10.28 53.42 -15.94
C SER A 47 10.90 52.08 -16.34
N VAL A 48 11.94 52.12 -17.16
CA VAL A 48 12.64 50.88 -17.60
C VAL A 48 13.28 50.14 -16.42
N ALA A 49 13.99 50.84 -15.54
CA ALA A 49 14.63 50.22 -14.38
C ALA A 49 13.60 49.59 -13.43
N TYR A 50 12.48 50.26 -13.17
CA TYR A 50 11.42 49.75 -12.34
C TYR A 50 10.75 48.49 -12.90
N VAL A 51 10.42 48.50 -14.22
CA VAL A 51 9.81 47.34 -14.89
C VAL A 51 10.76 46.15 -14.91
N LEU A 52 12.06 46.36 -15.20
CA LEU A 52 13.05 45.29 -15.16
C LEU A 52 13.21 44.69 -13.77
N GLY A 53 13.20 45.52 -12.73
CA GLY A 53 13.23 45.07 -11.35
C GLY A 53 12.02 44.22 -10.97
N MET A 54 10.81 44.65 -11.36
CA MET A 54 9.57 43.88 -11.16
C MET A 54 9.58 42.54 -11.90
N LEU A 55 9.99 42.53 -13.17
CA LEU A 55 10.07 41.30 -13.97
C LEU A 55 11.06 40.31 -13.34
N GLY A 56 12.25 40.76 -12.95
CA GLY A 56 13.23 39.91 -12.24
C GLY A 56 12.70 39.34 -10.95
N PHE A 57 11.99 40.14 -10.16
CA PHE A 57 11.34 39.67 -8.93
C PHE A 57 10.26 38.62 -9.19
N ILE A 58 9.38 38.85 -10.16
CA ILE A 58 8.33 37.93 -10.57
C ILE A 58 8.93 36.58 -11.02
N LEU A 59 9.98 36.61 -11.84
CA LEU A 59 10.67 35.41 -12.30
C LEU A 59 11.24 34.59 -11.10
N CYS A 60 11.85 35.26 -10.13
CA CYS A 60 12.33 34.58 -8.91
C CYS A 60 11.20 33.98 -8.07
N LEU A 61 10.06 34.65 -7.98
CA LEU A 61 8.88 34.11 -7.30
C LEU A 61 8.30 32.88 -8.01
N VAL A 62 8.19 32.93 -9.34
CA VAL A 62 7.70 31.80 -10.14
C VAL A 62 8.64 30.60 -10.00
N ASP A 63 9.95 30.79 -10.06
CA ASP A 63 10.92 29.72 -9.85
C ASP A 63 10.83 29.13 -8.44
N ALA A 64 10.74 29.99 -7.41
CA ALA A 64 10.56 29.53 -6.03
C ALA A 64 9.24 28.76 -5.80
N ALA A 65 8.14 29.22 -6.42
CA ALA A 65 6.86 28.54 -6.37
C ALA A 65 6.91 27.18 -7.10
N GLY A 66 7.55 27.12 -8.27
CA GLY A 66 7.74 25.88 -9.02
C GLY A 66 8.48 24.80 -8.21
N ILE A 67 9.55 25.19 -7.52
CA ILE A 67 10.28 24.27 -6.64
C ILE A 67 9.40 23.82 -5.46
N ALA A 68 8.62 24.72 -4.86
CA ALA A 68 7.73 24.36 -3.76
C ALA A 68 6.67 23.34 -4.18
N VAL A 69 6.10 23.49 -5.36
CA VAL A 69 5.14 22.53 -5.93
C VAL A 69 5.79 21.18 -6.19
N LEU A 70 6.97 21.15 -6.82
CA LEU A 70 7.70 19.91 -7.09
C LEU A 70 8.07 19.15 -5.81
N ASP A 71 8.49 19.86 -4.77
CA ASP A 71 8.79 19.23 -3.47
C ASP A 71 7.53 18.65 -2.83
N HIS A 72 6.40 19.36 -2.88
CA HIS A 72 5.13 18.89 -2.35
C HIS A 72 4.64 17.63 -3.06
N VAL A 73 4.75 17.58 -4.39
CA VAL A 73 4.43 16.38 -5.18
C VAL A 73 5.31 15.20 -4.75
N LYS A 74 6.64 15.40 -4.63
CA LYS A 74 7.57 14.35 -4.18
C LYS A 74 7.27 13.85 -2.77
N GLU A 75 6.90 14.73 -1.85
CA GLU A 75 6.52 14.34 -0.48
C GLU A 75 5.22 13.52 -0.49
N SER A 76 4.24 13.93 -1.29
CA SER A 76 2.98 13.20 -1.47
C SER A 76 3.21 11.80 -2.05
N GLU A 77 4.04 11.68 -3.09
CA GLU A 77 4.41 10.37 -3.68
C GLU A 77 5.13 9.47 -2.67
N LYS A 78 6.07 10.02 -1.89
CA LYS A 78 6.74 9.28 -0.81
C LYS A 78 5.77 8.83 0.27
N ALA A 79 4.86 9.68 0.70
CA ALA A 79 3.84 9.34 1.70
C ALA A 79 2.91 8.23 1.19
N ALA A 80 2.48 8.28 -0.09
CA ALA A 80 1.69 7.23 -0.71
C ALA A 80 2.46 5.90 -0.82
N LEU A 81 3.76 5.95 -1.14
CA LEU A 81 4.61 4.77 -1.18
C LEU A 81 4.78 4.16 0.23
N TYR A 82 5.04 4.98 1.25
CA TYR A 82 5.14 4.50 2.63
C TYR A 82 3.83 3.90 3.12
N ALA A 83 2.69 4.52 2.81
CA ALA A 83 1.38 3.96 3.13
C ALA A 83 1.17 2.61 2.44
N LYS A 84 1.54 2.49 1.15
CA LYS A 84 1.48 1.24 0.42
C LYS A 84 2.36 0.14 1.05
N MET A 85 3.61 0.46 1.41
CA MET A 85 4.52 -0.46 2.09
C MET A 85 4.04 -0.84 3.50
N ALA A 86 3.32 0.06 4.19
CA ALA A 86 2.78 -0.22 5.53
C ALA A 86 1.60 -1.20 5.52
N TYR A 87 0.82 -1.29 4.42
CA TYR A 87 -0.42 -2.06 4.37
C TYR A 87 -0.46 -3.16 3.30
N LEU A 88 0.55 -3.27 2.44
CA LEU A 88 0.64 -4.36 1.45
C LEU A 88 1.77 -5.33 1.76
N ASP A 89 1.54 -6.60 1.44
CA ASP A 89 2.59 -7.61 1.31
C ASP A 89 3.25 -7.48 -0.06
N MET A 90 4.53 -7.14 -0.09
CA MET A 90 5.27 -6.80 -1.32
C MET A 90 5.47 -8.00 -2.26
N MET A 91 5.42 -9.22 -1.74
CA MET A 91 5.56 -10.44 -2.54
C MET A 91 4.26 -10.79 -3.26
N THR A 92 3.13 -10.68 -2.58
CA THR A 92 1.83 -11.15 -3.08
C THR A 92 0.93 -10.04 -3.61
N GLY A 93 1.19 -8.78 -3.23
CA GLY A 93 0.33 -7.64 -3.52
C GLY A 93 -0.98 -7.62 -2.75
N LEU A 94 -1.21 -8.57 -1.84
CA LEU A 94 -2.35 -8.60 -0.92
C LEU A 94 -2.14 -7.61 0.23
N GLY A 95 -3.18 -7.35 1.01
CA GLY A 95 -3.00 -6.68 2.30
C GLY A 95 -2.06 -7.49 3.21
N ASN A 96 -1.25 -6.81 4.01
CA ASN A 96 -0.41 -7.45 4.99
C ASN A 96 -1.13 -7.59 6.34
N ARG A 97 -0.44 -8.12 7.35
CA ARG A 97 -0.97 -8.29 8.72
C ARG A 97 -1.47 -6.96 9.33
N ALA A 98 -0.80 -5.83 9.07
CA ALA A 98 -1.24 -4.53 9.57
C ALA A 98 -2.54 -4.07 8.91
N ALA A 99 -2.70 -4.29 7.60
CA ALA A 99 -3.94 -4.04 6.88
C ALA A 99 -5.10 -4.90 7.41
N PHE A 100 -4.84 -6.18 7.69
CA PHE A 100 -5.82 -7.08 8.29
C PHE A 100 -6.24 -6.61 9.69
N GLN A 101 -5.31 -6.21 10.54
CA GLN A 101 -5.61 -5.67 11.88
C GLN A 101 -6.45 -4.39 11.80
N ALA A 102 -6.12 -3.45 10.90
CA ALA A 102 -6.92 -2.26 10.68
C ALA A 102 -8.35 -2.62 10.24
N ARG A 103 -8.48 -3.56 9.30
CA ARG A 103 -9.77 -4.05 8.81
C ARG A 103 -10.60 -4.68 9.93
N THR A 104 -10.02 -5.51 10.79
CA THR A 104 -10.75 -6.13 11.90
C THR A 104 -11.27 -5.10 12.91
N GLN A 105 -10.55 -3.98 13.11
CA GLN A 105 -11.06 -2.88 13.94
C GLN A 105 -12.30 -2.22 13.31
N GLU A 106 -12.30 -2.00 12.01
CA GLU A 106 -13.47 -1.46 11.28
C GLU A 106 -14.67 -2.42 11.30
N ASP A 107 -14.41 -3.72 11.23
CA ASP A 107 -15.45 -4.74 11.18
C ASP A 107 -16.12 -5.00 12.54
N ARG A 108 -15.51 -4.64 13.67
CA ARG A 108 -16.09 -4.77 15.03
C ARG A 108 -17.43 -4.04 15.19
N GLY A 109 -17.61 -2.90 14.53
CA GLY A 109 -18.85 -2.11 14.59
C GLY A 109 -19.79 -2.31 13.40
N TYR A 110 -19.44 -3.20 12.47
CA TYR A 110 -20.23 -3.38 11.26
C TYR A 110 -21.53 -4.16 11.55
N PRO A 111 -22.74 -3.60 11.26
CA PRO A 111 -24.01 -4.24 11.62
C PRO A 111 -24.44 -5.37 10.66
N GLY A 112 -23.86 -5.41 9.46
CA GLY A 112 -24.20 -6.39 8.43
C GLY A 112 -23.49 -7.73 8.61
N PRO A 113 -23.74 -8.71 7.72
CA PRO A 113 -23.08 -10.00 7.77
C PRO A 113 -21.60 -9.89 7.44
N LEU A 114 -20.78 -10.74 8.08
CA LEU A 114 -19.36 -10.91 7.86
C LEU A 114 -19.00 -12.36 7.63
N GLY A 115 -18.20 -12.64 6.61
CA GLY A 115 -17.60 -13.93 6.37
C GLY A 115 -16.08 -13.81 6.37
N TYR A 116 -15.42 -14.73 7.06
CA TYR A 116 -13.97 -14.88 7.03
C TYR A 116 -13.60 -16.27 6.53
N ILE A 117 -12.60 -16.33 5.64
CA ILE A 117 -11.98 -17.57 5.20
C ILE A 117 -10.51 -17.49 5.59
N MET A 118 -10.08 -18.42 6.43
CA MET A 118 -8.68 -18.63 6.78
C MET A 118 -8.08 -19.67 5.87
N LEU A 119 -6.84 -19.45 5.42
CA LEU A 119 -6.12 -20.35 4.52
C LEU A 119 -4.69 -20.53 5.02
N ASP A 120 -4.18 -21.72 4.81
CA ASP A 120 -2.79 -22.08 5.04
C ASP A 120 -2.27 -22.85 3.82
N ALA A 121 -1.27 -22.28 3.12
CA ALA A 121 -0.66 -22.91 1.96
C ALA A 121 0.13 -24.16 2.38
N ASN A 122 -0.18 -25.28 1.75
CA ASN A 122 0.44 -26.56 2.11
C ASN A 122 1.88 -26.66 1.57
N ASN A 123 2.68 -27.47 2.27
CA ASN A 123 4.00 -27.92 1.81
C ASN A 123 5.08 -26.83 1.64
N LEU A 124 4.84 -25.56 2.09
CA LEU A 124 5.83 -24.49 1.95
C LEU A 124 7.19 -24.87 2.53
N LYS A 125 7.21 -25.48 3.73
CA LYS A 125 8.45 -25.90 4.38
C LYS A 125 9.17 -26.97 3.55
N THR A 126 8.46 -27.98 3.07
CA THR A 126 9.03 -29.04 2.23
C THR A 126 9.61 -28.49 0.93
N VAL A 127 8.90 -27.57 0.28
CA VAL A 127 9.38 -26.90 -0.93
C VAL A 127 10.64 -26.07 -0.63
N ASN A 128 10.66 -25.31 0.44
CA ASN A 128 11.83 -24.54 0.85
C ASN A 128 13.05 -25.44 1.14
N ASP A 129 12.84 -26.53 1.88
CA ASP A 129 13.91 -27.42 2.29
C ASP A 129 14.48 -28.26 1.12
N THR A 130 13.65 -28.58 0.12
CA THR A 130 14.05 -29.44 -1.02
C THR A 130 14.44 -28.66 -2.27
N LEU A 131 13.75 -27.53 -2.58
CA LEU A 131 13.90 -26.77 -3.82
C LEU A 131 14.39 -25.33 -3.59
N GLY A 132 14.57 -24.93 -2.33
CA GLY A 132 15.07 -23.61 -1.94
C GLY A 132 13.96 -22.54 -1.81
N HIS A 133 14.29 -21.46 -1.11
CA HIS A 133 13.34 -20.39 -0.77
C HIS A 133 12.70 -19.70 -1.99
N GLN A 134 13.42 -19.60 -3.11
CA GLN A 134 12.86 -19.00 -4.32
C GLN A 134 11.65 -19.77 -4.84
N ARG A 135 11.68 -21.12 -4.79
CA ARG A 135 10.54 -21.96 -5.20
C ARG A 135 9.40 -21.87 -4.18
N GLY A 136 9.72 -21.69 -2.88
CA GLY A 136 8.69 -21.39 -1.87
C GLY A 136 8.00 -20.05 -2.09
N ASP A 137 8.74 -19.03 -2.49
CA ASP A 137 8.19 -17.73 -2.85
C ASP A 137 7.27 -17.83 -4.08
N GLU A 138 7.64 -18.65 -5.09
CA GLU A 138 6.80 -18.92 -6.25
C GLU A 138 5.49 -19.63 -5.88
N LEU A 139 5.54 -20.59 -4.94
CA LEU A 139 4.36 -21.27 -4.39
C LEU A 139 3.42 -20.26 -3.72
N ILE A 140 3.92 -19.43 -2.82
CA ILE A 140 3.13 -18.41 -2.12
C ILE A 140 2.53 -17.40 -3.11
N ALA A 141 3.30 -16.94 -4.09
CA ALA A 141 2.80 -16.05 -5.13
C ALA A 141 1.71 -16.72 -6.00
N ALA A 142 1.81 -18.02 -6.27
CA ALA A 142 0.79 -18.77 -6.99
C ALA A 142 -0.52 -18.88 -6.20
N VAL A 143 -0.44 -19.23 -4.91
CA VAL A 143 -1.62 -19.26 -4.02
C VAL A 143 -2.28 -17.87 -3.94
N ALA A 144 -1.50 -16.81 -3.79
CA ALA A 144 -2.03 -15.44 -3.75
C ALA A 144 -2.77 -15.06 -5.05
N ARG A 145 -2.25 -15.44 -6.21
CA ARG A 145 -2.94 -15.23 -7.49
C ARG A 145 -4.27 -15.99 -7.59
N CYS A 146 -4.33 -17.23 -7.08
CA CYS A 146 -5.58 -17.99 -7.01
C CYS A 146 -6.61 -17.30 -6.11
N ILE A 147 -6.17 -16.79 -4.96
CA ILE A 147 -7.01 -16.00 -4.03
C ILE A 147 -7.56 -14.75 -4.74
N GLN A 148 -6.71 -13.97 -5.39
CA GLN A 148 -7.13 -12.74 -6.09
C GLN A 148 -8.17 -13.03 -7.18
N LYS A 149 -7.96 -14.08 -7.97
CA LYS A 149 -8.90 -14.48 -9.03
C LYS A 149 -10.25 -14.94 -8.48
N ALA A 150 -10.23 -15.77 -7.44
CA ALA A 150 -11.44 -16.33 -6.86
C ALA A 150 -12.30 -15.29 -6.14
N VAL A 151 -11.66 -14.34 -5.45
CA VAL A 151 -12.33 -13.31 -4.65
C VAL A 151 -12.75 -12.12 -5.50
N GLY A 152 -11.90 -11.69 -6.45
CA GLY A 152 -12.15 -10.51 -7.27
C GLY A 152 -12.45 -9.27 -6.43
N GLU A 153 -13.51 -8.57 -6.78
CA GLU A 153 -13.96 -7.36 -6.06
C GLU A 153 -14.91 -7.64 -4.89
N GLN A 154 -15.26 -8.92 -4.64
CA GLN A 154 -16.26 -9.29 -3.63
C GLN A 154 -15.73 -9.22 -2.19
N GLY A 155 -14.40 -9.20 -2.01
CA GLY A 155 -13.78 -9.26 -0.69
C GLY A 155 -12.39 -8.64 -0.66
N ALA A 156 -11.86 -8.55 0.55
CA ALA A 156 -10.49 -8.11 0.80
C ALA A 156 -9.62 -9.31 1.20
N CYS A 157 -8.41 -9.38 0.66
CA CYS A 157 -7.50 -10.48 0.83
C CYS A 157 -6.22 -10.03 1.51
N TYR A 158 -5.72 -10.83 2.45
CA TYR A 158 -4.58 -10.51 3.28
C TYR A 158 -3.63 -11.70 3.40
N ARG A 159 -2.34 -11.43 3.48
CA ARG A 159 -1.32 -12.38 3.93
C ARG A 159 -0.88 -11.99 5.34
N ILE A 160 -1.12 -12.85 6.32
CA ILE A 160 -0.90 -12.56 7.74
C ILE A 160 0.30 -13.30 8.34
N GLY A 161 0.81 -14.30 7.64
CA GLY A 161 1.97 -15.11 8.03
C GLY A 161 2.77 -15.54 6.82
N GLY A 162 3.69 -16.48 7.00
CA GLY A 162 4.50 -17.04 5.92
C GLY A 162 3.65 -17.72 4.84
N ASP A 163 2.79 -18.62 5.27
CA ASP A 163 1.87 -19.46 4.50
C ASP A 163 0.39 -19.17 4.79
N GLU A 164 0.10 -18.22 5.68
CA GLU A 164 -1.24 -17.91 6.17
C GLU A 164 -1.87 -16.73 5.44
N PHE A 165 -3.10 -16.93 4.97
CA PHE A 165 -3.90 -15.92 4.29
C PHE A 165 -5.29 -15.79 4.90
N VAL A 166 -5.88 -14.62 4.75
CA VAL A 166 -7.26 -14.34 5.20
C VAL A 166 -8.02 -13.64 4.09
N ILE A 167 -9.27 -14.07 3.87
CA ILE A 167 -10.24 -13.39 3.01
C ILE A 167 -11.37 -12.88 3.90
N CYS A 168 -11.72 -11.61 3.73
CA CYS A 168 -12.86 -10.97 4.39
C CYS A 168 -13.94 -10.63 3.37
N LEU A 169 -15.14 -11.19 3.54
CA LEU A 169 -16.32 -10.93 2.73
C LEU A 169 -17.33 -10.13 3.57
N LYS A 170 -17.48 -8.85 3.25
CA LYS A 170 -18.35 -7.91 3.97
C LYS A 170 -19.71 -7.78 3.26
N GLY A 171 -20.80 -7.93 3.99
CA GLY A 171 -22.15 -7.81 3.44
C GLY A 171 -22.64 -9.07 2.72
N GLY A 172 -21.80 -10.10 2.58
CA GLY A 172 -22.13 -11.30 1.86
C GLY A 172 -22.98 -12.30 2.67
N SER A 173 -23.81 -13.10 1.97
CA SER A 173 -24.50 -14.23 2.57
C SER A 173 -23.54 -15.38 2.86
N ARG A 174 -23.96 -16.31 3.74
CA ARG A 174 -23.21 -17.56 3.96
C ARG A 174 -22.93 -18.33 2.66
N GLN A 175 -23.92 -18.32 1.72
CA GLN A 175 -23.78 -19.00 0.43
C GLN A 175 -22.65 -18.37 -0.41
N GLN A 176 -22.53 -17.05 -0.42
CA GLN A 176 -21.43 -16.37 -1.12
C GLN A 176 -20.05 -16.72 -0.55
N VAL A 177 -19.93 -16.90 0.77
CA VAL A 177 -18.67 -17.40 1.37
C VAL A 177 -18.34 -18.80 0.87
N LEU A 178 -19.33 -19.69 0.83
CA LEU A 178 -19.16 -21.07 0.31
C LEU A 178 -18.83 -21.10 -1.18
N ASP A 179 -19.46 -20.24 -1.97
CA ASP A 179 -19.19 -20.15 -3.40
C ASP A 179 -17.79 -19.58 -3.68
N CYS A 180 -17.34 -18.61 -2.88
CA CYS A 180 -15.97 -18.11 -2.92
C CYS A 180 -14.95 -19.24 -2.60
N MET A 181 -15.21 -20.05 -1.58
CA MET A 181 -14.35 -21.20 -1.25
C MET A 181 -14.29 -22.22 -2.40
N LYS A 182 -15.43 -22.54 -3.04
CA LYS A 182 -15.46 -23.45 -4.18
C LYS A 182 -14.68 -22.89 -5.37
N ALA A 183 -14.85 -21.59 -5.67
CA ALA A 183 -14.11 -20.91 -6.72
C ALA A 183 -12.59 -20.97 -6.44
N LEU A 184 -12.19 -20.72 -5.20
CA LEU A 184 -10.80 -20.79 -4.81
C LEU A 184 -10.22 -22.21 -4.91
N GLN A 185 -10.97 -23.23 -4.52
CA GLN A 185 -10.56 -24.62 -4.71
C GLN A 185 -10.36 -24.96 -6.19
N ALA A 186 -11.24 -24.46 -7.07
CA ALA A 186 -11.10 -24.66 -8.51
C ALA A 186 -9.86 -23.97 -9.07
N GLU A 187 -9.57 -22.72 -8.65
CA GLU A 187 -8.36 -22.00 -9.06
C GLU A 187 -7.07 -22.69 -8.57
N LEU A 188 -7.04 -23.16 -7.32
CA LEU A 188 -5.90 -23.91 -6.79
C LEU A 188 -5.66 -25.20 -7.57
N ARG A 189 -6.70 -25.99 -7.85
CA ARG A 189 -6.58 -27.22 -8.66
C ARG A 189 -6.11 -26.92 -10.09
N ALA A 190 -6.61 -25.85 -10.70
CA ALA A 190 -6.19 -25.45 -12.04
C ALA A 190 -4.72 -25.02 -12.08
N ALA A 191 -4.26 -24.31 -11.04
CA ALA A 191 -2.87 -23.90 -10.89
C ALA A 191 -1.95 -25.12 -10.64
N ASP A 192 -2.37 -26.06 -9.79
CA ASP A 192 -1.66 -27.29 -9.48
C ASP A 192 -1.43 -28.15 -10.72
N ALA A 193 -2.47 -28.29 -11.55
CA ALA A 193 -2.42 -29.13 -12.76
C ALA A 193 -1.39 -28.69 -13.82
N VAL A 194 -0.94 -27.44 -13.79
CA VAL A 194 0.03 -26.86 -14.74
C VAL A 194 1.37 -26.48 -14.08
N SER A 195 1.50 -26.73 -12.78
CA SER A 195 2.68 -26.38 -11.98
C SER A 195 3.53 -27.62 -11.69
N GLU A 196 4.84 -27.42 -11.63
CA GLU A 196 5.77 -28.42 -11.05
C GLU A 196 5.75 -28.41 -9.51
N LEU A 197 5.15 -27.38 -8.91
CA LEU A 197 4.96 -27.26 -7.47
C LEU A 197 3.57 -27.80 -7.12
N SER A 198 3.46 -28.55 -6.02
CA SER A 198 2.16 -28.97 -5.48
C SER A 198 1.45 -27.76 -4.85
N ILE A 199 0.50 -27.18 -5.60
CA ILE A 199 -0.22 -25.97 -5.19
C ILE A 199 -1.53 -26.36 -4.52
N SER A 200 -1.56 -26.35 -3.21
CA SER A 200 -2.76 -26.60 -2.41
C SER A 200 -2.78 -25.76 -1.14
N ALA A 201 -3.95 -25.62 -0.55
CA ALA A 201 -4.11 -24.92 0.73
C ALA A 201 -5.24 -25.56 1.56
N ALA A 202 -5.03 -25.66 2.86
CA ALA A 202 -6.10 -25.95 3.80
C ALA A 202 -6.95 -24.69 3.98
N MET A 203 -8.28 -24.84 4.10
CA MET A 203 -9.20 -23.71 4.18
C MET A 203 -10.28 -23.98 5.24
N GLY A 204 -10.59 -22.95 6.02
CA GLY A 204 -11.71 -22.94 6.94
C GLY A 204 -12.45 -21.61 6.86
N TYR A 205 -13.74 -21.62 7.12
CA TYR A 205 -14.54 -20.41 7.12
C TYR A 205 -15.42 -20.29 8.35
N ALA A 206 -15.78 -19.05 8.67
CA ALA A 206 -16.88 -18.74 9.55
C ALA A 206 -17.71 -17.59 8.98
N TRP A 207 -18.98 -17.54 9.33
CA TRP A 207 -19.90 -16.52 8.90
C TRP A 207 -20.85 -16.15 10.04
N ALA A 208 -21.09 -14.86 10.23
CA ALA A 208 -22.02 -14.36 11.24
C ALA A 208 -22.82 -13.20 10.70
N GLN A 209 -24.04 -13.04 11.18
CA GLN A 209 -24.99 -11.96 10.87
C GLN A 209 -25.42 -11.27 12.15
N GLY A 210 -25.69 -9.97 12.05
CA GLY A 210 -26.22 -9.16 13.14
C GLY A 210 -25.19 -8.25 13.80
N PRO A 211 -25.66 -7.29 14.62
CA PRO A 211 -24.81 -6.30 15.27
C PRO A 211 -23.98 -6.87 16.44
N ASP A 212 -24.49 -7.92 17.12
CA ASP A 212 -23.91 -8.47 18.34
C ASP A 212 -22.91 -9.61 18.08
N LYS A 213 -22.41 -9.75 16.82
CA LYS A 213 -21.44 -10.79 16.50
C LYS A 213 -20.10 -10.58 17.22
N ASP A 214 -19.61 -11.60 17.87
CA ASP A 214 -18.25 -11.63 18.41
C ASP A 214 -17.26 -11.91 17.28
N LEU A 215 -16.55 -10.86 16.83
CA LEU A 215 -15.58 -10.97 15.77
C LEU A 215 -14.41 -11.88 16.13
N GLU A 216 -13.97 -11.89 17.38
CA GLU A 216 -12.86 -12.74 17.82
C GLU A 216 -13.28 -14.21 17.82
N GLN A 217 -14.51 -14.50 18.21
CA GLN A 217 -15.06 -15.84 18.11
C GLN A 217 -15.21 -16.28 16.65
N LEU A 218 -15.64 -15.37 15.78
CA LEU A 218 -15.79 -15.65 14.35
C LEU A 218 -14.45 -16.00 13.69
N LEU A 219 -13.41 -15.23 14.00
CA LEU A 219 -12.06 -15.48 13.49
C LEU A 219 -11.50 -16.81 14.03
N ARG A 220 -11.65 -17.08 15.34
CA ARG A 220 -11.24 -18.37 15.93
C ARG A 220 -11.95 -19.54 15.27
N GLN A 221 -13.24 -19.43 15.01
CA GLN A 221 -14.00 -20.50 14.36
C GLN A 221 -13.52 -20.77 12.93
N ALA A 222 -13.16 -19.73 12.16
CA ALA A 222 -12.61 -19.89 10.83
C ALA A 222 -11.23 -20.60 10.88
N ASP A 223 -10.39 -20.22 11.84
CA ASP A 223 -9.08 -20.83 12.08
C ASP A 223 -9.17 -22.29 12.50
N ASP A 224 -10.03 -22.60 13.48
CA ASP A 224 -10.29 -23.97 13.94
C ASP A 224 -10.75 -24.87 12.77
N ASN A 225 -11.66 -24.39 11.94
CA ASN A 225 -12.14 -25.11 10.76
C ASN A 225 -11.01 -25.34 9.73
N MET A 226 -10.15 -24.37 9.51
CA MET A 226 -8.97 -24.49 8.64
C MET A 226 -8.00 -25.56 9.20
N TYR A 227 -7.74 -25.51 10.49
CA TYR A 227 -6.84 -26.46 11.14
C TYR A 227 -7.36 -27.91 11.06
N GLN A 228 -8.67 -28.13 11.21
CA GLN A 228 -9.28 -29.45 10.99
C GLN A 228 -9.08 -29.93 9.54
N THR A 229 -9.36 -29.07 8.56
CA THR A 229 -9.12 -29.39 7.14
C THR A 229 -7.64 -29.74 6.89
N LYS A 230 -6.71 -28.99 7.48
CA LYS A 230 -5.26 -29.25 7.36
C LYS A 230 -4.88 -30.62 7.91
N LYS A 231 -5.48 -31.01 9.03
CA LYS A 231 -5.25 -32.32 9.65
C LYS A 231 -5.77 -33.45 8.75
N GLU A 232 -7.01 -33.32 8.25
CA GLU A 232 -7.61 -34.32 7.35
C GLU A 232 -6.80 -34.50 6.05
N MET A 233 -6.29 -33.40 5.48
CA MET A 233 -5.44 -33.46 4.26
C MET A 233 -4.13 -34.22 4.54
N LYS A 234 -3.49 -34.03 5.70
CA LYS A 234 -2.26 -34.75 6.08
C LYS A 234 -2.51 -36.25 6.33
N GLU A 235 -3.63 -36.59 6.95
CA GLU A 235 -4.01 -38.00 7.16
C GLU A 235 -4.22 -38.72 5.82
N GLN A 236 -4.90 -38.08 4.85
CA GLN A 236 -5.09 -38.61 3.50
C GLN A 236 -3.77 -38.77 2.72
N GLU A 237 -2.83 -37.85 2.87
CA GLU A 237 -1.49 -37.98 2.25
C GLU A 237 -0.71 -39.16 2.85
N SER A 238 -0.81 -39.41 4.15
CA SER A 238 -0.12 -40.53 4.80
C SER A 238 -0.71 -41.89 4.46
N ASP A 239 -2.02 -41.97 4.15
CA ASP A 239 -2.68 -43.24 3.77
C ASP A 239 -2.40 -43.63 2.31
N LEU A 240 -1.86 -42.74 1.50
CA LEU A 240 -1.50 -42.96 0.09
C LEU A 240 -0.04 -43.38 -0.14
N LEU A 241 0.79 -43.35 0.91
CA LEU A 241 2.22 -43.69 0.90
C LEU A 241 2.45 -45.07 1.53
#